data_38a1bf5f33136d1c8b2c3e21f46c1d6d
#
_entry.id   38a1bf5f33136d1c8b2c3e21f46c1d6d
#
_cell.length_a   1.000
_cell.length_b   1.000
_cell.length_c   1.000
_cell.angle_alpha   90.00
_cell.angle_beta   90.00
_cell.angle_gamma   90.00
#
_symmetry.space_group_name_H-M   'P 1'
#
loop_
_entity.id
_entity.type
_entity.pdbx_description
1 polymer ?
#
loop_
_entity_poly.entity_id
_entity_poly.type
_entity_poly.pdbx_seq_one_letter_code
_entity_poly.pdbx_strand_id
1 'polypeptide(L)'
;MNLYRFLFVVMLLMCVAISGKSQPKGNARLSGTAELLTDTASFSSDDKSPVIIADIFITGNKKTKAYIIEREIPFKIGNHMMRGDLPAKMELARQQLMNTAMFIEVSLKIDRQVEDLVFITVTVKERWYFFPLPYFKIVDRNFNQWWVENKRSLKRVNYGLKLMHDNFSGRADDLSLNLITGYSQQATFRYKQPNADKSLKYGFDVGFAYERNKELSYFTDSNKQKFYKDENRFLSKIFRSDIALIYRPKIKTWHYFRIGYISMSVDTSVTKLNPDFFPDGSTKLSYPEITYSIDHNNVDYIPYPTKGVTVSASLQKKGFTKAMNLWQLNTTASYTIPIFEKSQIHLQATGAIKLPFNQPFHNKRLFGHGNLYMRGLEYYVADGVAGFVARVTPRREVLNFNIKPPIVIQGHDKIPFRILLKVYGDIGYVYDKYPTGFSSLSNKWLRSYGIGIDIISFYDVVIRFEYSFNQLNERGLFLHSGSDF
;
A
#
# COMPACT_ATOMS: atom_id res chain seq x y z
N MET A 1 -24.32 -20.62 7.54
CA MET A 1 -23.33 -21.59 8.09
C MET A 1 -22.82 -21.01 9.41
N ASN A 2 -23.01 -21.73 10.52
CA ASN A 2 -22.70 -21.18 11.86
C ASN A 2 -21.19 -20.92 12.00
N LEU A 3 -20.82 -19.86 12.70
CA LEU A 3 -19.43 -19.45 12.99
C LEU A 3 -18.55 -20.61 13.46
N TYR A 4 -19.14 -21.55 14.25
CA TYR A 4 -18.47 -22.77 14.72
C TYR A 4 -18.09 -23.73 13.57
N ARG A 5 -18.88 -23.81 12.50
CA ARG A 5 -18.54 -24.63 11.32
C ARG A 5 -17.42 -24.00 10.50
N PHE A 6 -17.37 -22.68 10.44
CA PHE A 6 -16.26 -21.96 9.79
C PHE A 6 -14.96 -22.15 10.58
N LEU A 7 -14.99 -21.96 11.90
CA LEU A 7 -13.85 -22.21 12.77
C LEU A 7 -13.40 -23.68 12.72
N PHE A 8 -14.35 -24.61 12.61
CA PHE A 8 -14.05 -26.04 12.47
C PHE A 8 -13.37 -26.38 11.14
N VAL A 9 -13.80 -25.77 10.02
CA VAL A 9 -13.16 -25.93 8.70
C VAL A 9 -11.76 -25.32 8.70
N VAL A 10 -11.56 -24.14 9.30
CA VAL A 10 -10.23 -23.53 9.47
C VAL A 10 -9.33 -24.39 10.35
N MET A 11 -9.89 -24.95 11.43
CA MET A 11 -9.19 -25.87 12.33
C MET A 11 -8.86 -27.22 11.66
N LEU A 12 -9.75 -27.73 10.79
CA LEU A 12 -9.53 -28.96 10.01
C LEU A 12 -8.42 -28.76 8.96
N LEU A 13 -8.40 -27.60 8.28
CA LEU A 13 -7.32 -27.23 7.34
C LEU A 13 -5.98 -27.06 8.06
N MET A 14 -5.99 -26.54 9.30
CA MET A 14 -4.80 -26.51 10.16
C MET A 14 -4.37 -27.92 10.59
N CYS A 15 -5.31 -28.82 10.92
CA CYS A 15 -4.98 -30.21 11.31
C CYS A 15 -4.39 -31.03 10.16
N VAL A 16 -4.84 -30.82 8.93
CA VAL A 16 -4.25 -31.47 7.74
C VAL A 16 -2.82 -30.96 7.51
N ALA A 17 -2.52 -29.69 7.88
CA ALA A 17 -1.16 -29.16 7.85
C ALA A 17 -0.23 -29.72 8.94
N ILE A 18 -0.80 -30.25 10.05
CA ILE A 18 -0.06 -30.82 11.19
C ILE A 18 0.24 -32.31 11.00
N SER A 19 -0.54 -33.02 10.18
CA SER A 19 -0.39 -34.49 9.98
C SER A 19 0.76 -34.90 9.04
N GLY A 20 1.49 -33.95 8.49
CA GLY A 20 2.73 -34.20 7.75
C GLY A 20 3.88 -34.49 8.69
N LYS A 21 4.05 -35.74 9.13
CA LYS A 21 5.24 -36.22 9.86
C LYS A 21 6.48 -35.90 9.03
N SER A 22 7.26 -34.91 9.45
CA SER A 22 8.59 -34.64 8.92
C SER A 22 9.55 -35.69 9.49
N GLN A 23 10.06 -36.56 8.64
CA GLN A 23 11.33 -37.21 8.90
C GLN A 23 12.48 -36.23 8.56
N PRO A 24 13.47 -36.10 9.42
CA PRO A 24 14.63 -35.27 9.11
C PRO A 24 15.57 -36.05 8.21
N LYS A 25 15.63 -35.74 6.93
CA LYS A 25 16.75 -36.12 6.06
C LYS A 25 17.00 -35.07 5.00
N GLY A 26 18.23 -34.57 4.99
CA GLY A 26 18.87 -33.98 3.82
C GLY A 26 18.76 -32.46 3.74
N ASN A 27 19.89 -31.81 3.93
CA ASN A 27 20.19 -30.44 3.60
C ASN A 27 19.72 -30.09 2.17
N ALA A 28 18.48 -29.67 2.02
CA ALA A 28 18.04 -28.91 0.87
C ALA A 28 18.29 -27.44 1.20
N ARG A 29 19.38 -26.89 0.71
CA ARG A 29 19.67 -25.45 0.72
C ARG A 29 18.50 -24.75 0.05
N LEU A 30 17.81 -23.90 0.82
CA LEU A 30 16.79 -22.97 0.37
C LEU A 30 17.44 -21.94 -0.56
N SER A 31 17.37 -22.17 -1.87
CA SER A 31 17.72 -21.18 -2.88
C SER A 31 16.51 -20.26 -3.09
N GLY A 32 16.53 -19.10 -2.45
CA GLY A 32 15.48 -18.10 -2.62
C GLY A 32 15.53 -16.96 -1.61
N THR A 33 16.19 -17.14 -0.50
CA THR A 33 16.81 -16.07 0.25
C THR A 33 18.11 -15.73 -0.46
N ALA A 34 18.37 -14.46 -0.75
CA ALA A 34 19.72 -14.05 -1.13
C ALA A 34 20.69 -14.79 -0.21
N GLU A 35 21.51 -15.66 -0.78
CA GLU A 35 22.53 -16.34 -0.01
C GLU A 35 23.28 -15.26 0.74
N LEU A 36 23.19 -15.28 2.05
CA LEU A 36 24.27 -14.84 2.88
C LEU A 36 25.45 -15.72 2.45
N LEU A 37 26.19 -15.28 1.43
CA LEU A 37 27.51 -15.78 1.16
C LEU A 37 28.38 -15.27 2.30
N THR A 38 28.14 -15.82 3.43
CA THR A 38 29.00 -15.67 4.59
C THR A 38 30.05 -16.76 4.51
N ASP A 39 31.24 -16.41 4.02
CA ASP A 39 32.45 -16.85 4.64
C ASP A 39 32.57 -16.15 6.00
N THR A 40 31.50 -16.12 6.76
CA THR A 40 31.49 -15.71 8.14
C THR A 40 31.73 -16.97 8.95
N ALA A 41 32.83 -17.02 9.65
CA ALA A 41 32.94 -17.83 10.84
C ALA A 41 31.61 -17.74 11.58
N SER A 42 30.93 -18.85 11.81
CA SER A 42 29.65 -18.94 12.47
C SER A 42 29.78 -18.33 13.86
N PHE A 43 29.38 -17.03 14.01
CA PHE A 43 29.32 -16.43 15.32
C PHE A 43 28.19 -17.13 16.10
N SER A 44 28.55 -17.72 17.24
CA SER A 44 27.54 -18.23 18.16
C SER A 44 26.71 -17.06 18.66
N SER A 45 25.38 -17.19 18.70
CA SER A 45 24.48 -16.20 19.30
C SER A 45 24.79 -15.91 20.76
N ASP A 46 25.53 -16.79 21.42
CA ASP A 46 25.93 -16.69 22.84
C ASP A 46 27.29 -16.01 23.03
N ASP A 47 27.96 -15.59 21.96
CA ASP A 47 29.24 -14.90 22.03
C ASP A 47 29.08 -13.48 22.58
N LYS A 48 29.44 -13.31 23.85
CA LYS A 48 29.37 -12.04 24.59
C LYS A 48 30.62 -11.16 24.45
N SER A 49 31.58 -11.55 23.61
CA SER A 49 32.75 -10.73 23.37
C SER A 49 32.34 -9.38 22.74
N PRO A 50 32.86 -8.25 23.25
CA PRO A 50 32.56 -6.94 22.66
C PRO A 50 33.24 -6.81 21.31
N VAL A 51 32.56 -6.13 20.37
CA VAL A 51 33.12 -5.71 19.08
C VAL A 51 32.77 -4.24 18.82
N ILE A 52 33.64 -3.59 18.05
CA ILE A 52 33.50 -2.20 17.65
C ILE A 52 33.39 -2.16 16.14
N ILE A 53 32.40 -1.47 15.59
CA ILE A 53 32.29 -1.21 14.15
C ILE A 53 33.35 -0.19 13.77
N ALA A 54 34.43 -0.68 13.12
CA ALA A 54 35.55 0.17 12.72
C ALA A 54 35.26 0.97 11.47
N ASP A 55 34.60 0.36 10.46
CA ASP A 55 34.23 1.05 9.23
C ASP A 55 33.05 0.34 8.52
N ILE A 56 32.36 1.09 7.63
CA ILE A 56 31.25 0.60 6.79
C ILE A 56 31.52 1.02 5.36
N PHE A 57 31.91 0.07 4.51
CA PHE A 57 32.15 0.29 3.09
C PHE A 57 30.85 0.05 2.30
N ILE A 58 30.46 1.02 1.46
CA ILE A 58 29.28 0.92 0.62
C ILE A 58 29.71 0.78 -0.83
N THR A 59 29.17 -0.24 -1.50
CA THR A 59 29.47 -0.54 -2.90
C THR A 59 28.21 -0.80 -3.71
N GLY A 60 28.27 -0.55 -5.05
CA GLY A 60 27.14 -0.80 -5.95
C GLY A 60 26.14 0.35 -6.06
N ASN A 61 26.25 1.38 -5.25
CA ASN A 61 25.39 2.58 -5.29
C ASN A 61 25.88 3.54 -6.40
N LYS A 62 25.27 3.41 -7.58
CA LYS A 62 25.61 4.26 -8.73
C LYS A 62 24.95 5.65 -8.65
N LYS A 63 23.68 5.71 -8.24
CA LYS A 63 22.86 6.93 -8.15
C LYS A 63 22.59 7.31 -6.69
N THR A 64 22.26 6.36 -5.86
CA THR A 64 21.93 6.60 -4.45
C THR A 64 23.16 7.10 -3.70
N LYS A 65 23.03 8.18 -2.97
CA LYS A 65 24.11 8.77 -2.17
C LYS A 65 24.42 7.85 -0.97
N ALA A 66 25.70 7.65 -0.63
CA ALA A 66 26.14 6.76 0.44
C ALA A 66 25.48 7.10 1.79
N TYR A 67 25.43 8.38 2.17
CA TYR A 67 24.81 8.82 3.42
C TYR A 67 23.30 8.49 3.52
N ILE A 68 22.59 8.28 2.39
CA ILE A 68 21.19 7.80 2.40
C ILE A 68 21.12 6.32 2.77
N ILE A 69 22.11 5.53 2.32
CA ILE A 69 22.25 4.12 2.70
C ILE A 69 22.62 4.00 4.17
N GLU A 70 23.62 4.76 4.62
CA GLU A 70 24.09 4.77 6.01
C GLU A 70 22.97 5.14 7.01
N ARG A 71 22.06 6.03 6.60
CA ARG A 71 20.90 6.42 7.39
C ARG A 71 19.97 5.25 7.73
N GLU A 72 19.84 4.30 6.82
CA GLU A 72 18.97 3.14 6.98
C GLU A 72 19.64 1.99 7.77
N ILE A 73 20.93 2.09 8.08
CA ILE A 73 21.66 1.10 8.86
C ILE A 73 21.48 1.38 10.36
N PRO A 74 21.05 0.38 11.18
CA PRO A 74 20.74 0.57 12.60
C PRO A 74 21.99 0.63 13.51
N PHE A 75 23.19 0.62 12.94
CA PHE A 75 24.46 0.79 13.64
C PHE A 75 25.35 1.77 12.87
N LYS A 76 26.36 2.31 13.56
CA LYS A 76 27.28 3.32 13.01
C LYS A 76 28.72 2.99 13.38
N ILE A 77 29.65 3.58 12.65
CA ILE A 77 31.09 3.56 12.99
C ILE A 77 31.26 4.00 14.45
N GLY A 78 32.08 3.28 15.20
CA GLY A 78 32.31 3.49 16.62
C GLY A 78 31.27 2.85 17.55
N ASN A 79 30.21 2.20 17.04
CA ASN A 79 29.27 1.51 17.92
C ASN A 79 29.90 0.25 18.54
N HIS A 80 29.73 0.11 19.84
CA HIS A 80 30.05 -1.09 20.61
C HIS A 80 28.84 -2.01 20.65
N MET A 81 29.03 -3.31 20.44
CA MET A 81 27.98 -4.31 20.56
C MET A 81 28.57 -5.69 20.90
N MET A 82 27.74 -6.62 21.32
CA MET A 82 28.14 -7.99 21.49
C MET A 82 28.32 -8.68 20.11
N ARG A 83 29.33 -9.49 19.95
CA ARG A 83 29.60 -10.22 18.69
C ARG A 83 28.45 -11.08 18.27
N GLY A 84 27.75 -11.75 19.22
CA GLY A 84 26.56 -12.54 18.96
C GLY A 84 25.35 -11.74 18.40
N ASP A 85 25.27 -10.43 18.67
CA ASP A 85 24.19 -9.56 18.18
C ASP A 85 24.42 -9.10 16.73
N LEU A 86 25.67 -9.15 16.24
CA LEU A 86 26.04 -8.57 14.95
C LEU A 86 25.28 -9.17 13.77
N PRO A 87 25.08 -10.51 13.63
CA PRO A 87 24.31 -11.09 12.53
C PRO A 87 22.85 -10.60 12.50
N ALA A 88 22.20 -10.48 13.66
CA ALA A 88 20.83 -9.98 13.77
C ALA A 88 20.74 -8.49 13.37
N LYS A 89 21.74 -7.67 13.74
CA LYS A 89 21.81 -6.26 13.35
C LYS A 89 22.08 -6.09 11.86
N MET A 90 22.92 -6.94 11.26
CA MET A 90 23.18 -6.94 9.82
C MET A 90 21.93 -7.34 9.03
N GLU A 91 21.20 -8.38 9.47
CA GLU A 91 19.93 -8.77 8.83
C GLU A 91 18.87 -7.65 8.97
N LEU A 92 18.79 -6.98 10.11
CA LEU A 92 17.92 -5.83 10.27
C LEU A 92 18.30 -4.69 9.31
N ALA A 93 19.60 -4.39 9.13
CA ALA A 93 20.08 -3.41 8.17
C ALA A 93 19.66 -3.78 6.73
N ARG A 94 19.83 -5.05 6.35
CA ARG A 94 19.40 -5.57 5.05
C ARG A 94 17.90 -5.35 4.82
N GLN A 95 17.06 -5.71 5.79
CA GLN A 95 15.61 -5.52 5.72
C GLN A 95 15.24 -4.03 5.59
N GLN A 96 15.87 -3.15 6.35
CA GLN A 96 15.62 -1.71 6.30
C GLN A 96 16.00 -1.12 4.94
N LEU A 97 17.16 -1.51 4.39
CA LEU A 97 17.57 -1.10 3.05
C LEU A 97 16.63 -1.64 1.96
N MET A 98 16.21 -2.90 2.02
CA MET A 98 15.23 -3.46 1.09
C MET A 98 13.87 -2.75 1.19
N ASN A 99 13.45 -2.37 2.40
CA ASN A 99 12.20 -1.64 2.65
C ASN A 99 12.20 -0.19 2.14
N THR A 100 13.36 0.34 1.71
CA THR A 100 13.41 1.63 1.00
C THR A 100 12.88 1.55 -0.42
N ALA A 101 12.69 0.35 -0.97
CA ALA A 101 12.33 0.10 -2.37
C ALA A 101 13.33 0.65 -3.40
N MET A 102 14.53 1.06 -2.97
CA MET A 102 15.60 1.54 -3.88
C MET A 102 16.45 0.43 -4.49
N PHE A 103 16.44 -0.76 -3.89
CA PHE A 103 17.36 -1.83 -4.25
C PHE A 103 16.63 -3.11 -4.66
N ILE A 104 17.24 -3.84 -5.63
CA ILE A 104 16.81 -5.19 -6.03
C ILE A 104 17.40 -6.20 -5.04
N GLU A 105 18.62 -5.95 -4.60
CA GLU A 105 19.39 -6.84 -3.74
C GLU A 105 20.26 -6.02 -2.80
N VAL A 106 20.36 -6.48 -1.56
CA VAL A 106 21.24 -5.91 -0.54
C VAL A 106 21.92 -7.07 0.19
N SER A 107 23.24 -7.03 0.28
CA SER A 107 24.03 -7.96 1.09
C SER A 107 24.96 -7.20 2.02
N LEU A 108 25.12 -7.72 3.23
CA LEU A 108 26.10 -7.23 4.20
C LEU A 108 27.04 -8.37 4.53
N LYS A 109 28.35 -8.08 4.52
CA LYS A 109 29.40 -9.04 4.85
C LYS A 109 30.38 -8.41 5.81
N ILE A 110 30.95 -9.23 6.69
CA ILE A 110 32.12 -8.86 7.46
C ILE A 110 33.33 -9.10 6.54
N ASP A 111 34.01 -8.03 6.19
CA ASP A 111 35.12 -8.06 5.26
C ASP A 111 36.40 -8.57 5.96
N ARG A 112 36.65 -8.02 7.13
CA ARG A 112 37.72 -8.42 8.02
C ARG A 112 37.39 -8.11 9.47
N GLN A 113 38.07 -8.82 10.36
CA GLN A 113 38.09 -8.53 11.78
C GLN A 113 39.54 -8.49 12.26
N VAL A 114 39.88 -7.46 13.03
CA VAL A 114 41.16 -7.31 13.66
C VAL A 114 40.92 -7.09 15.14
N GLU A 115 41.20 -8.07 15.97
CA GLU A 115 40.85 -8.07 17.41
C GLU A 115 39.36 -7.83 17.61
N ASP A 116 38.97 -6.71 18.25
CA ASP A 116 37.61 -6.30 18.49
C ASP A 116 37.04 -5.44 17.36
N LEU A 117 37.85 -5.05 16.37
CA LEU A 117 37.46 -4.16 15.28
C LEU A 117 36.85 -4.93 14.13
N VAL A 118 35.61 -4.60 13.76
CA VAL A 118 34.86 -5.22 12.65
C VAL A 118 34.68 -4.25 11.51
N PHE A 119 35.02 -4.66 10.30
CA PHE A 119 34.83 -3.93 9.05
C PHE A 119 33.70 -4.58 8.25
N ILE A 120 32.69 -3.79 7.88
CA ILE A 120 31.48 -4.29 7.21
C ILE A 120 31.40 -3.72 5.82
N THR A 121 31.19 -4.56 4.82
CA THR A 121 30.91 -4.16 3.45
C THR A 121 29.40 -4.35 3.16
N VAL A 122 28.75 -3.26 2.75
CA VAL A 122 27.37 -3.21 2.31
C VAL A 122 27.36 -3.12 0.79
N THR A 123 26.93 -4.19 0.13
CA THR A 123 26.79 -4.23 -1.33
C THR A 123 25.35 -4.10 -1.70
N VAL A 124 25.02 -3.10 -2.55
CA VAL A 124 23.67 -2.86 -3.03
C VAL A 124 23.59 -3.00 -4.54
N LYS A 125 22.44 -3.45 -5.05
CA LYS A 125 22.11 -3.47 -6.47
C LYS A 125 20.87 -2.61 -6.66
N GLU A 126 21.03 -1.46 -7.31
CA GLU A 126 19.97 -0.48 -7.48
C GLU A 126 18.88 -0.97 -8.43
N ARG A 127 17.63 -0.51 -8.19
CA ARG A 127 16.50 -0.70 -9.10
C ARG A 127 16.61 0.24 -10.30
N TRP A 128 15.81 -0.02 -11.32
CA TRP A 128 15.50 0.99 -12.32
C TRP A 128 14.59 2.03 -11.68
N TYR A 129 14.87 3.30 -11.88
CA TYR A 129 14.17 4.39 -11.19
C TYR A 129 13.22 5.19 -12.09
N PHE A 130 13.38 5.14 -13.40
CA PHE A 130 12.61 5.95 -14.34
C PHE A 130 11.61 5.11 -15.12
N PHE A 131 10.31 5.38 -14.94
CA PHE A 131 9.20 4.64 -15.55
C PHE A 131 8.33 5.58 -16.40
N PRO A 132 8.59 5.75 -17.70
CA PRO A 132 7.71 6.43 -18.63
C PRO A 132 6.64 5.44 -19.09
N LEU A 133 5.46 5.45 -18.43
CA LEU A 133 4.39 4.52 -18.70
C LEU A 133 3.34 5.15 -19.60
N PRO A 134 3.18 4.69 -20.84
CA PRO A 134 2.05 5.09 -21.67
C PRO A 134 0.75 4.65 -21.00
N TYR A 135 -0.23 5.53 -20.97
CA TYR A 135 -1.54 5.26 -20.39
C TYR A 135 -2.58 5.13 -21.49
N PHE A 136 -3.30 4.02 -21.47
CA PHE A 136 -4.44 3.79 -22.34
C PHE A 136 -5.51 3.01 -21.56
N LYS A 137 -6.70 3.59 -21.44
CA LYS A 137 -7.82 2.96 -20.73
C LYS A 137 -9.13 3.22 -21.46
N ILE A 138 -9.81 2.17 -21.86
CA ILE A 138 -11.16 2.21 -22.40
C ILE A 138 -12.12 2.55 -21.23
N VAL A 139 -13.07 3.44 -21.46
CA VAL A 139 -14.09 3.85 -20.49
C VAL A 139 -15.23 2.84 -20.44
N ASP A 140 -15.46 2.15 -21.54
CA ASP A 140 -16.52 1.16 -21.68
C ASP A 140 -16.27 -0.07 -20.78
N ARG A 141 -17.34 -0.76 -20.42
CA ARG A 141 -17.35 -1.87 -19.50
C ARG A 141 -16.42 -3.02 -19.93
N ASN A 142 -16.26 -3.22 -21.24
CA ASN A 142 -15.36 -4.20 -21.81
C ASN A 142 -14.90 -3.80 -23.22
N PHE A 143 -13.85 -4.48 -23.72
CA PHE A 143 -13.26 -4.22 -25.03
C PHE A 143 -14.25 -4.38 -26.18
N ASN A 144 -15.13 -5.42 -26.15
CA ASN A 144 -16.08 -5.70 -27.22
C ASN A 144 -17.10 -4.58 -27.36
N GLN A 145 -17.59 -4.02 -26.25
CA GLN A 145 -18.51 -2.89 -26.26
C GLN A 145 -17.86 -1.68 -26.95
N TRP A 146 -16.62 -1.35 -26.60
CA TRP A 146 -15.90 -0.27 -27.26
C TRP A 146 -15.61 -0.54 -28.72
N TRP A 147 -15.20 -1.78 -29.04
CA TRP A 147 -14.77 -2.14 -30.39
C TRP A 147 -15.92 -2.26 -31.39
N VAL A 148 -17.03 -2.89 -31.00
CA VAL A 148 -18.17 -3.17 -31.88
C VAL A 148 -19.25 -2.11 -31.75
N GLU A 149 -19.77 -1.88 -30.53
CA GLU A 149 -20.91 -0.99 -30.32
C GLU A 149 -20.51 0.50 -30.47
N ASN A 150 -19.39 0.90 -29.85
CA ASN A 150 -18.90 2.27 -29.88
C ASN A 150 -17.91 2.54 -31.01
N LYS A 151 -17.82 1.66 -32.01
CA LYS A 151 -17.03 1.83 -33.25
C LYS A 151 -15.60 2.33 -33.00
N ARG A 152 -14.92 1.85 -31.95
CA ARG A 152 -13.55 2.22 -31.55
C ARG A 152 -13.40 3.72 -31.28
N SER A 153 -14.41 4.40 -30.81
CA SER A 153 -14.41 5.85 -30.61
C SER A 153 -13.33 6.26 -29.58
N LEU A 154 -12.38 7.08 -30.00
CA LEU A 154 -11.37 7.66 -29.12
C LEU A 154 -11.98 8.66 -28.11
N LYS A 155 -13.21 9.11 -28.34
CA LYS A 155 -13.94 9.93 -27.36
C LYS A 155 -14.28 9.14 -26.08
N ARG A 156 -14.26 7.81 -26.14
CA ARG A 156 -14.51 6.88 -25.01
C ARG A 156 -13.25 6.19 -24.52
N VAL A 157 -12.12 6.86 -24.66
CA VAL A 157 -10.80 6.35 -24.21
C VAL A 157 -10.11 7.45 -23.40
N ASN A 158 -9.44 7.04 -22.36
CA ASN A 158 -8.45 7.87 -21.67
C ASN A 158 -7.06 7.43 -22.12
N TYR A 159 -6.24 8.37 -22.55
CA TYR A 159 -4.88 8.11 -23.00
C TYR A 159 -3.94 9.21 -22.51
N GLY A 160 -2.68 8.90 -22.46
CA GLY A 160 -1.70 9.86 -21.95
C GLY A 160 -0.38 9.23 -21.55
N LEU A 161 0.31 9.90 -20.65
CA LEU A 161 1.62 9.50 -20.16
C LEU A 161 1.67 9.63 -18.65
N LYS A 162 2.22 8.62 -17.98
CA LYS A 162 2.59 8.64 -16.57
C LYS A 162 4.09 8.53 -16.48
N LEU A 163 4.73 9.56 -15.95
CA LEU A 163 6.16 9.58 -15.68
C LEU A 163 6.36 9.41 -14.17
N MET A 164 7.10 8.39 -13.79
CA MET A 164 7.52 8.16 -12.41
C MET A 164 9.04 8.07 -12.40
N HIS A 165 9.67 8.80 -11.51
CA HIS A 165 11.11 8.79 -11.33
C HIS A 165 11.43 8.72 -9.84
N ASP A 166 11.61 7.50 -9.36
CA ASP A 166 12.03 7.23 -7.99
C ASP A 166 13.50 7.58 -7.82
N ASN A 167 13.89 7.99 -6.63
CA ASN A 167 15.27 8.36 -6.31
C ASN A 167 15.86 9.36 -7.35
N PHE A 168 15.08 10.40 -7.67
CA PHE A 168 15.36 11.35 -8.77
C PHE A 168 16.73 12.03 -8.66
N SER A 169 17.11 12.51 -7.48
CA SER A 169 18.42 13.14 -7.24
C SER A 169 19.43 12.21 -6.54
N GLY A 170 19.06 10.97 -6.24
CA GLY A 170 19.87 10.02 -5.45
C GLY A 170 19.71 10.19 -3.94
N ARG A 171 18.72 10.98 -3.50
CA ARG A 171 18.42 11.25 -2.08
C ARG A 171 17.14 10.60 -1.60
N ALA A 172 16.73 9.50 -2.26
CA ALA A 172 15.44 8.81 -2.07
C ALA A 172 14.23 9.75 -2.27
N ASP A 173 14.31 10.63 -3.25
CA ASP A 173 13.28 11.56 -3.64
C ASP A 173 12.50 11.07 -4.86
N ASP A 174 11.20 11.31 -4.89
CA ASP A 174 10.30 10.79 -5.91
C ASP A 174 9.63 11.93 -6.68
N LEU A 175 9.68 11.84 -8.00
CA LEU A 175 9.02 12.75 -8.92
C LEU A 175 7.97 11.99 -9.71
N SER A 176 6.72 12.48 -9.73
CA SER A 176 5.67 11.92 -10.57
C SER A 176 4.92 13.00 -11.35
N LEU A 177 4.66 12.72 -12.62
CA LEU A 177 3.86 13.56 -13.52
C LEU A 177 2.90 12.66 -14.30
N ASN A 178 1.60 12.91 -14.19
CA ASN A 178 0.58 12.22 -14.99
C ASN A 178 -0.15 13.23 -15.85
N LEU A 179 -0.15 12.99 -17.15
CA LEU A 179 -0.89 13.77 -18.13
C LEU A 179 -1.81 12.85 -18.90
N ILE A 180 -3.08 12.87 -18.60
CA ILE A 180 -4.11 12.01 -19.16
C ILE A 180 -5.18 12.88 -19.80
N THR A 181 -5.62 12.51 -20.97
CA THR A 181 -6.67 13.20 -21.73
C THR A 181 -7.64 12.19 -22.34
N GLY A 182 -8.64 12.69 -23.06
CA GLY A 182 -9.71 11.89 -23.67
C GLY A 182 -11.04 12.07 -22.98
N TYR A 183 -11.69 11.01 -22.58
CA TYR A 183 -12.99 11.05 -21.90
C TYR A 183 -12.94 11.78 -20.56
N SER A 184 -11.93 11.47 -19.75
CA SER A 184 -11.56 12.24 -18.55
C SER A 184 -10.23 12.93 -18.80
N GLN A 185 -9.99 14.03 -18.09
CA GLN A 185 -8.72 14.74 -18.17
C GLN A 185 -8.11 14.85 -16.79
N GLN A 186 -6.81 14.57 -16.70
CA GLN A 186 -6.07 14.62 -15.46
C GLN A 186 -4.66 15.14 -15.73
N ALA A 187 -4.26 16.15 -14.97
CA ALA A 187 -2.88 16.60 -14.87
C ALA A 187 -2.48 16.57 -13.41
N THR A 188 -1.49 15.76 -13.05
CA THR A 188 -0.99 15.68 -11.67
C THR A 188 0.52 15.81 -11.67
N PHE A 189 1.02 16.51 -10.68
CA PHE A 189 2.43 16.64 -10.39
C PHE A 189 2.65 16.40 -8.91
N ARG A 190 3.67 15.63 -8.53
CA ARG A 190 4.12 15.48 -7.16
C ARG A 190 5.63 15.34 -7.10
N TYR A 191 6.25 16.06 -6.19
CA TYR A 191 7.64 15.91 -5.84
C TYR A 191 7.77 15.74 -4.32
N LYS A 192 8.35 14.61 -3.91
CA LYS A 192 8.57 14.25 -2.52
C LYS A 192 10.06 14.11 -2.25
N GLN A 193 10.60 14.92 -1.35
CA GLN A 193 12.00 14.88 -0.94
C GLN A 193 12.07 14.60 0.58
N PRO A 194 12.21 13.33 0.99
CA PRO A 194 12.14 12.98 2.40
C PRO A 194 13.38 13.34 3.20
N ASN A 195 14.52 13.55 2.54
CA ASN A 195 15.83 13.79 3.16
C ASN A 195 16.39 15.15 2.67
N ALA A 196 15.68 16.25 2.94
CA ALA A 196 16.04 17.57 2.43
C ALA A 196 17.15 18.24 3.24
N ASP A 197 17.23 17.98 4.54
CA ASP A 197 18.19 18.58 5.45
C ASP A 197 19.45 17.72 5.68
N LYS A 198 20.48 18.30 6.28
CA LYS A 198 21.74 17.60 6.60
C LYS A 198 21.57 16.52 7.67
N SER A 199 20.60 16.66 8.58
CA SER A 199 20.34 15.64 9.60
C SER A 199 19.54 14.45 9.08
N LEU A 200 19.04 14.54 7.83
CA LEU A 200 18.20 13.53 7.14
C LEU A 200 16.91 13.19 7.91
N LYS A 201 16.41 14.15 8.72
CA LYS A 201 15.19 14.00 9.51
C LYS A 201 14.02 14.77 8.94
N TYR A 202 14.29 15.84 8.18
CA TYR A 202 13.26 16.69 7.63
C TYR A 202 13.24 16.59 6.10
N GLY A 203 12.05 16.65 5.57
CA GLY A 203 11.80 16.65 4.15
C GLY A 203 10.52 17.41 3.81
N PHE A 204 10.17 17.42 2.54
CA PHE A 204 8.93 18.04 2.06
C PHE A 204 8.30 17.22 0.94
N ASP A 205 7.03 17.46 0.72
CA ASP A 205 6.24 16.86 -0.35
C ASP A 205 5.30 17.94 -0.90
N VAL A 206 5.35 18.18 -2.22
CA VAL A 206 4.54 19.18 -2.91
C VAL A 206 3.72 18.49 -3.98
N GLY A 207 2.43 18.81 -4.05
CA GLY A 207 1.52 18.20 -4.99
C GLY A 207 0.56 19.19 -5.64
N PHE A 208 0.25 18.96 -6.93
CA PHE A 208 -0.80 19.62 -7.69
C PHE A 208 -1.58 18.59 -8.47
N ALA A 209 -2.90 18.75 -8.52
CA ALA A 209 -3.77 17.90 -9.32
C ALA A 209 -4.93 18.72 -9.90
N TYR A 210 -5.19 18.52 -11.18
CA TYR A 210 -6.37 19.04 -11.86
C TYR A 210 -7.03 17.91 -12.62
N GLU A 211 -8.32 17.73 -12.38
CA GLU A 211 -9.11 16.64 -12.94
C GLU A 211 -10.44 17.17 -13.48
N ARG A 212 -10.87 16.62 -14.63
CA ARG A 212 -12.21 16.85 -15.20
C ARG A 212 -12.79 15.52 -15.63
N ASN A 213 -14.06 15.27 -15.24
CA ASN A 213 -14.74 14.02 -15.54
C ASN A 213 -16.08 14.26 -16.21
N LYS A 214 -16.39 13.46 -17.23
CA LYS A 214 -17.67 13.43 -17.94
C LYS A 214 -18.67 12.45 -17.30
N GLU A 215 -18.25 11.78 -16.25
CA GLU A 215 -19.05 10.84 -15.49
C GLU A 215 -18.85 11.09 -14.00
N LEU A 216 -19.93 11.12 -13.23
CA LEU A 216 -19.89 11.36 -11.80
C LEU A 216 -20.94 10.52 -11.08
N SER A 217 -20.53 9.84 -10.00
CA SER A 217 -21.48 9.20 -9.09
C SER A 217 -22.18 10.28 -8.26
N TYR A 218 -23.47 10.43 -8.47
CA TYR A 218 -24.28 11.47 -7.80
C TYR A 218 -25.11 10.94 -6.63
N PHE A 219 -25.31 9.62 -6.55
CA PHE A 219 -26.17 9.00 -5.52
C PHE A 219 -25.75 7.55 -5.27
N THR A 220 -26.11 7.01 -4.12
CA THR A 220 -25.98 5.58 -3.79
C THR A 220 -27.38 5.00 -3.60
N ASP A 221 -27.72 3.97 -4.36
CA ASP A 221 -28.98 3.27 -4.26
C ASP A 221 -28.74 1.76 -4.23
N SER A 222 -29.40 1.06 -3.29
CA SER A 222 -29.25 -0.39 -3.11
C SER A 222 -27.79 -0.82 -3.00
N ASN A 223 -26.98 -0.02 -2.29
CA ASN A 223 -25.54 -0.21 -2.11
C ASN A 223 -24.70 -0.18 -3.40
N LYS A 224 -25.22 0.42 -4.46
CA LYS A 224 -24.52 0.64 -5.73
C LYS A 224 -24.48 2.12 -6.08
N GLN A 225 -23.37 2.54 -6.66
CA GLN A 225 -23.23 3.91 -7.14
C GLN A 225 -24.09 4.14 -8.38
N LYS A 226 -24.85 5.22 -8.37
CA LYS A 226 -25.59 5.72 -9.55
C LYS A 226 -24.75 6.80 -10.21
N PHE A 227 -24.49 6.60 -11.49
CA PHE A 227 -23.66 7.52 -12.28
C PHE A 227 -24.54 8.35 -13.23
N TYR A 228 -24.25 9.64 -13.29
CA TYR A 228 -24.68 10.51 -14.38
C TYR A 228 -23.52 10.69 -15.36
N LYS A 229 -23.81 10.62 -16.65
CA LYS A 229 -22.84 10.67 -17.74
C LYS A 229 -23.29 11.68 -18.79
N ASP A 230 -22.33 12.46 -19.31
CA ASP A 230 -22.52 13.35 -20.45
C ASP A 230 -21.29 13.27 -21.34
N GLU A 231 -21.46 12.88 -22.59
CA GLU A 231 -20.31 12.70 -23.50
C GLU A 231 -19.76 14.04 -24.02
N ASN A 232 -20.54 15.10 -23.95
CA ASN A 232 -20.18 16.41 -24.51
C ASN A 232 -19.68 17.40 -23.48
N ARG A 233 -20.03 17.25 -22.19
CA ARG A 233 -19.71 18.19 -21.11
C ARG A 233 -18.98 17.52 -19.97
N PHE A 234 -18.08 18.26 -19.33
CA PHE A 234 -17.48 17.82 -18.09
C PHE A 234 -18.42 18.12 -16.93
N LEU A 235 -18.81 17.07 -16.22
CA LEU A 235 -19.73 17.11 -15.09
C LEU A 235 -19.04 17.49 -13.78
N SER A 236 -17.73 17.30 -13.68
CA SER A 236 -16.96 17.70 -12.51
C SER A 236 -15.59 18.25 -12.89
N LYS A 237 -15.14 19.23 -12.10
CA LYS A 237 -13.78 19.77 -12.14
C LYS A 237 -13.26 19.79 -10.72
N ILE A 238 -12.04 19.32 -10.52
CA ILE A 238 -11.41 19.25 -9.20
C ILE A 238 -10.00 19.78 -9.35
N PHE A 239 -9.65 20.74 -8.51
CA PHE A 239 -8.30 21.24 -8.33
C PHE A 239 -7.85 20.94 -6.90
N ARG A 240 -6.63 20.44 -6.75
CA ARG A 240 -5.97 20.21 -5.46
C ARG A 240 -4.55 20.74 -5.52
N SER A 241 -4.13 21.39 -4.47
CA SER A 241 -2.73 21.73 -4.25
C SER A 241 -2.38 21.51 -2.79
N ASP A 242 -1.19 21.01 -2.53
CA ASP A 242 -0.76 20.73 -1.16
C ASP A 242 0.75 20.81 -1.01
N ILE A 243 1.16 21.12 0.21
CA ILE A 243 2.55 21.02 0.69
C ILE A 243 2.56 20.32 2.03
N ALA A 244 3.53 19.43 2.24
CA ALA A 244 3.74 18.77 3.51
C ALA A 244 5.18 18.90 3.99
N LEU A 245 5.33 19.13 5.29
CA LEU A 245 6.57 18.88 6.03
C LEU A 245 6.61 17.39 6.38
N ILE A 246 7.71 16.75 6.05
CA ILE A 246 8.01 15.37 6.45
C ILE A 246 8.98 15.44 7.62
N TYR A 247 8.66 14.71 8.70
CA TYR A 247 9.55 14.55 9.84
C TYR A 247 9.76 13.07 10.12
N ARG A 248 11.01 12.63 10.02
CA ARG A 248 11.39 11.21 10.18
C ARG A 248 12.49 11.09 11.25
N PRO A 249 12.12 11.10 12.56
CA PRO A 249 13.08 11.06 13.65
C PRO A 249 13.84 9.72 13.75
N LYS A 250 13.18 8.60 13.35
CA LYS A 250 13.71 7.24 13.38
C LYS A 250 13.46 6.55 12.03
N ILE A 251 14.15 5.45 11.76
CA ILE A 251 14.06 4.72 10.50
C ILE A 251 12.62 4.25 10.20
N LYS A 252 11.91 3.79 11.22
CA LYS A 252 10.60 3.12 11.08
C LYS A 252 9.39 4.04 11.19
N THR A 253 9.57 5.33 11.55
CA THR A 253 8.45 6.24 11.85
C THR A 253 8.54 7.50 11.03
N TRP A 254 7.44 7.83 10.37
CA TRP A 254 7.27 8.99 9.53
C TRP A 254 6.11 9.83 10.03
N HIS A 255 6.28 11.16 10.08
CA HIS A 255 5.25 12.13 10.39
C HIS A 255 5.10 13.06 9.20
N TYR A 256 3.86 13.39 8.84
CA TYR A 256 3.54 14.32 7.77
C TYR A 256 2.60 15.40 8.29
N PHE A 257 2.98 16.64 8.14
CA PHE A 257 2.16 17.82 8.42
C PHE A 257 1.85 18.47 7.09
N ARG A 258 0.63 18.30 6.60
CA ARG A 258 0.20 18.75 5.28
C ARG A 258 -0.82 19.87 5.38
N ILE A 259 -0.64 20.90 4.55
CA ILE A 259 -1.63 21.94 4.30
C ILE A 259 -1.99 21.87 2.82
N GLY A 260 -3.28 21.89 2.52
CA GLY A 260 -3.78 21.80 1.16
C GLY A 260 -4.95 22.75 0.92
N TYR A 261 -5.25 22.92 -0.35
CA TYR A 261 -6.44 23.60 -0.83
C TYR A 261 -7.13 22.74 -1.89
N ILE A 262 -8.44 22.59 -1.73
CA ILE A 262 -9.29 21.82 -2.63
C ILE A 262 -10.38 22.75 -3.16
N SER A 263 -10.56 22.74 -4.48
CA SER A 263 -11.66 23.40 -5.16
C SER A 263 -12.36 22.41 -6.08
N MET A 264 -13.65 22.21 -5.88
CA MET A 264 -14.48 21.31 -6.66
C MET A 264 -15.66 22.07 -7.24
N SER A 265 -16.02 21.73 -8.48
CA SER A 265 -17.26 22.17 -9.08
C SER A 265 -17.94 21.03 -9.82
N VAL A 266 -19.28 21.01 -9.79
CA VAL A 266 -20.10 20.06 -10.52
C VAL A 266 -21.09 20.80 -11.42
N ASP A 267 -21.53 20.15 -12.49
CA ASP A 267 -22.57 20.67 -13.37
C ASP A 267 -23.91 20.74 -12.62
N THR A 268 -24.74 21.71 -12.96
CA THR A 268 -26.06 21.91 -12.35
C THR A 268 -27.00 20.71 -12.47
N SER A 269 -26.80 19.86 -13.49
CA SER A 269 -27.53 18.59 -13.62
C SER A 269 -27.28 17.64 -12.44
N VAL A 270 -26.08 17.65 -11.86
CA VAL A 270 -25.74 16.81 -10.70
C VAL A 270 -26.52 17.25 -9.46
N THR A 271 -26.58 18.56 -9.19
CA THR A 271 -27.31 19.08 -8.03
C THR A 271 -28.83 19.03 -8.21
N LYS A 272 -29.33 19.02 -9.47
CA LYS A 272 -30.75 18.74 -9.75
C LYS A 272 -31.12 17.29 -9.45
N LEU A 273 -30.20 16.33 -9.73
CA LEU A 273 -30.41 14.91 -9.44
C LEU A 273 -30.20 14.58 -7.95
N ASN A 274 -29.30 15.29 -7.28
CA ASN A 274 -29.06 15.18 -5.85
C ASN A 274 -28.79 16.55 -5.24
N PRO A 275 -29.81 17.24 -4.69
CA PRO A 275 -29.66 18.54 -4.05
C PRO A 275 -28.67 18.51 -2.85
N ASP A 276 -28.55 17.37 -2.19
CA ASP A 276 -27.64 17.17 -1.03
C ASP A 276 -26.21 16.75 -1.44
N PHE A 277 -25.88 16.85 -2.75
CA PHE A 277 -24.54 16.47 -3.22
C PHE A 277 -23.45 17.31 -2.54
N PHE A 278 -23.60 18.63 -2.56
CA PHE A 278 -22.85 19.59 -1.73
C PHE A 278 -23.83 20.31 -0.78
N PRO A 279 -23.32 20.97 0.27
CA PRO A 279 -24.16 21.77 1.14
C PRO A 279 -24.97 22.82 0.38
N ASP A 280 -26.20 23.05 0.82
CA ASP A 280 -27.12 24.10 0.34
C ASP A 280 -27.37 24.06 -1.18
N GLY A 281 -27.32 22.88 -1.82
CA GLY A 281 -27.49 22.70 -3.25
C GLY A 281 -26.44 23.38 -4.12
N SER A 282 -25.31 23.78 -3.53
CA SER A 282 -24.22 24.46 -4.24
C SER A 282 -23.62 23.58 -5.32
N THR A 283 -23.22 24.19 -6.44
CA THR A 283 -22.44 23.53 -7.50
C THR A 283 -20.93 23.68 -7.32
N LYS A 284 -20.48 24.43 -6.31
CA LYS A 284 -19.06 24.68 -6.03
C LYS A 284 -18.78 24.48 -4.55
N LEU A 285 -17.63 23.88 -4.26
CA LEU A 285 -17.15 23.69 -2.90
C LEU A 285 -15.65 23.87 -2.89
N SER A 286 -15.16 24.82 -2.11
CA SER A 286 -13.72 25.08 -1.97
C SER A 286 -13.37 25.26 -0.51
N TYR A 287 -12.26 24.67 -0.10
CA TYR A 287 -11.83 24.72 1.30
C TYR A 287 -10.34 24.43 1.46
N PRO A 288 -9.70 25.00 2.48
CA PRO A 288 -8.40 24.56 2.95
C PRO A 288 -8.51 23.24 3.71
N GLU A 289 -7.44 22.47 3.69
CA GLU A 289 -7.31 21.22 4.44
C GLU A 289 -6.01 21.21 5.23
N ILE A 290 -6.07 20.75 6.48
CA ILE A 290 -4.90 20.49 7.31
C ILE A 290 -4.93 19.00 7.65
N THR A 291 -3.82 18.31 7.41
CA THR A 291 -3.69 16.88 7.71
C THR A 291 -2.43 16.62 8.50
N TYR A 292 -2.55 15.90 9.60
CA TYR A 292 -1.45 15.25 10.26
C TYR A 292 -1.55 13.73 10.03
N SER A 293 -0.44 13.11 9.56
CA SER A 293 -0.38 11.67 9.41
C SER A 293 0.87 11.10 10.06
N ILE A 294 0.74 9.88 10.56
CA ILE A 294 1.84 9.10 11.11
C ILE A 294 1.82 7.71 10.47
N ASP A 295 3.00 7.26 9.99
CA ASP A 295 3.23 5.91 9.51
C ASP A 295 4.35 5.26 10.32
N HIS A 296 4.08 4.09 10.89
CA HIS A 296 5.06 3.28 11.62
C HIS A 296 5.14 1.89 10.99
N ASN A 297 6.31 1.54 10.46
CA ASN A 297 6.56 0.28 9.76
C ASN A 297 7.69 -0.50 10.46
N ASN A 298 7.31 -1.46 11.30
CA ASN A 298 8.23 -2.36 11.98
C ASN A 298 8.00 -3.79 11.50
N VAL A 299 8.30 -4.03 10.22
CA VAL A 299 8.11 -5.30 9.52
C VAL A 299 9.40 -5.70 8.79
N ASP A 300 9.53 -6.98 8.50
CA ASP A 300 10.64 -7.54 7.72
C ASP A 300 10.61 -7.09 6.25
N TYR A 301 9.43 -7.06 5.63
CA TYR A 301 9.25 -6.65 4.25
C TYR A 301 7.92 -5.92 4.06
N ILE A 302 7.96 -4.61 3.74
CA ILE A 302 6.77 -3.75 3.69
C ILE A 302 5.73 -4.24 2.67
N PRO A 303 6.06 -4.61 1.41
CA PRO A 303 5.07 -5.01 0.43
C PRO A 303 4.31 -6.29 0.77
N TYR A 304 4.90 -7.17 1.58
CA TYR A 304 4.29 -8.42 2.02
C TYR A 304 4.91 -8.93 3.32
N PRO A 305 4.53 -8.40 4.49
CA PRO A 305 5.12 -8.74 5.77
C PRO A 305 4.94 -10.22 6.12
N THR A 306 6.01 -10.86 6.63
CA THR A 306 5.92 -12.19 7.24
C THR A 306 5.95 -12.12 8.76
N LYS A 307 6.42 -11.00 9.32
CA LYS A 307 6.39 -10.69 10.75
C LYS A 307 6.39 -9.18 11.00
N GLY A 308 5.82 -8.77 12.13
CA GLY A 308 5.92 -7.41 12.62
C GLY A 308 4.61 -6.62 12.55
N VAL A 309 4.71 -5.32 12.76
CA VAL A 309 3.58 -4.39 12.93
C VAL A 309 3.69 -3.24 11.96
N THR A 310 2.56 -2.84 11.35
CA THR A 310 2.41 -1.55 10.67
C THR A 310 1.25 -0.78 11.27
N VAL A 311 1.40 0.53 11.39
CA VAL A 311 0.34 1.43 11.82
C VAL A 311 0.39 2.67 10.96
N SER A 312 -0.73 3.04 10.36
CA SER A 312 -0.95 4.30 9.66
C SER A 312 -2.17 5.00 10.24
N ALA A 313 -2.03 6.27 10.58
CA ALA A 313 -3.14 7.08 11.07
C ALA A 313 -3.08 8.48 10.45
N SER A 314 -4.23 9.04 10.08
CA SER A 314 -4.34 10.40 9.59
C SER A 314 -5.53 11.12 10.19
N LEU A 315 -5.26 12.30 10.76
CA LEU A 315 -6.27 13.23 11.25
C LEU A 315 -6.34 14.41 10.29
N GLN A 316 -7.50 14.64 9.72
CA GLN A 316 -7.74 15.66 8.70
C GLN A 316 -8.78 16.65 9.20
N LYS A 317 -8.50 17.94 9.05
CA LYS A 317 -9.47 19.02 9.18
C LYS A 317 -9.73 19.62 7.81
N LYS A 318 -10.96 19.47 7.31
CA LYS A 318 -11.41 19.99 6.02
C LYS A 318 -12.35 21.16 6.22
N GLY A 319 -11.91 22.34 5.77
CA GLY A 319 -12.67 23.58 5.88
C GLY A 319 -12.91 24.07 7.31
N PHE A 320 -13.32 25.33 7.40
CA PHE A 320 -13.59 26.06 8.66
C PHE A 320 -14.87 26.88 8.56
N THR A 321 -15.72 26.62 7.56
CA THR A 321 -16.95 27.36 7.29
C THR A 321 -18.17 26.45 7.42
N LYS A 322 -19.38 27.00 7.40
CA LYS A 322 -20.60 26.20 7.37
C LYS A 322 -20.68 25.28 6.14
N ALA A 323 -20.13 25.73 5.00
CA ALA A 323 -20.12 24.93 3.76
C ALA A 323 -19.18 23.71 3.83
N MET A 324 -18.08 23.79 4.61
CA MET A 324 -17.21 22.67 4.87
C MET A 324 -16.59 22.79 6.26
N ASN A 325 -16.94 21.87 7.13
CA ASN A 325 -16.43 21.77 8.48
C ASN A 325 -16.41 20.29 8.90
N LEU A 326 -15.34 19.60 8.53
CA LEU A 326 -15.23 18.16 8.73
C LEU A 326 -13.92 17.81 9.41
N TRP A 327 -14.00 17.09 10.52
CA TRP A 327 -12.88 16.32 11.06
C TRP A 327 -12.99 14.87 10.57
N GLN A 328 -11.90 14.32 10.07
CA GLN A 328 -11.84 12.93 9.65
C GLN A 328 -10.60 12.27 10.22
N LEU A 329 -10.80 11.17 10.94
CA LEU A 329 -9.73 10.27 11.38
C LEU A 329 -9.81 9.00 10.53
N ASN A 330 -8.69 8.61 9.94
CA ASN A 330 -8.53 7.31 9.28
C ASN A 330 -7.39 6.58 9.96
N THR A 331 -7.55 5.28 10.19
CA THR A 331 -6.53 4.43 10.80
C THR A 331 -6.46 3.09 10.10
N THR A 332 -5.25 2.57 9.93
CA THR A 332 -5.01 1.18 9.53
C THR A 332 -3.91 0.64 10.41
N ALA A 333 -4.13 -0.52 11.01
CA ALA A 333 -3.10 -1.22 11.76
C ALA A 333 -3.05 -2.67 11.29
N SER A 334 -1.85 -3.21 11.15
CA SER A 334 -1.68 -4.63 10.86
C SER A 334 -0.64 -5.28 11.75
N TYR A 335 -0.83 -6.55 12.03
CA TYR A 335 0.11 -7.37 12.77
C TYR A 335 0.26 -8.72 12.09
N THR A 336 1.48 -9.08 11.73
CA THR A 336 1.79 -10.37 11.11
C THR A 336 2.57 -11.23 12.09
N ILE A 337 2.05 -12.41 12.39
CA ILE A 337 2.58 -13.37 13.35
C ILE A 337 3.06 -14.61 12.58
N PRO A 338 4.36 -14.92 12.57
CA PRO A 338 4.84 -16.21 12.10
C PRO A 338 4.36 -17.31 13.05
N ILE A 339 3.77 -18.39 12.51
CA ILE A 339 3.25 -19.53 13.32
C ILE A 339 4.16 -20.74 13.14
N PHE A 340 4.48 -21.04 11.88
CA PHE A 340 5.37 -22.13 11.49
C PHE A 340 6.29 -21.64 10.40
N GLU A 341 7.31 -22.44 10.07
CA GLU A 341 8.13 -22.16 8.90
C GLU A 341 7.22 -21.96 7.67
N LYS A 342 7.41 -20.85 6.96
CA LYS A 342 6.65 -20.44 5.78
C LYS A 342 5.14 -20.20 5.99
N SER A 343 4.65 -20.16 7.25
CA SER A 343 3.25 -19.93 7.57
C SER A 343 3.08 -18.80 8.57
N GLN A 344 2.16 -17.89 8.30
CA GLN A 344 1.87 -16.72 9.15
C GLN A 344 0.38 -16.39 9.17
N ILE A 345 -0.07 -15.74 10.23
CA ILE A 345 -1.38 -15.08 10.32
C ILE A 345 -1.16 -13.58 10.15
N HIS A 346 -1.85 -12.99 9.21
CA HIS A 346 -1.93 -11.54 9.05
C HIS A 346 -3.26 -11.04 9.58
N LEU A 347 -3.19 -10.15 10.55
CA LEU A 347 -4.32 -9.44 11.15
C LEU A 347 -4.28 -8.00 10.67
N GLN A 348 -5.41 -7.45 10.25
CA GLN A 348 -5.51 -6.05 9.84
C GLN A 348 -6.83 -5.46 10.35
N ALA A 349 -6.78 -4.21 10.79
CA ALA A 349 -7.96 -3.41 11.09
C ALA A 349 -7.83 -2.05 10.42
N THR A 350 -8.87 -1.66 9.68
CA THR A 350 -8.98 -0.34 9.06
C THR A 350 -10.24 0.34 9.55
N GLY A 351 -10.15 1.60 9.96
CA GLY A 351 -11.29 2.35 10.45
C GLY A 351 -11.26 3.81 10.03
N ALA A 352 -12.44 4.42 9.98
CA ALA A 352 -12.59 5.84 9.74
C ALA A 352 -13.77 6.41 10.51
N ILE A 353 -13.63 7.66 10.97
CA ILE A 353 -14.70 8.44 11.61
C ILE A 353 -14.67 9.86 11.08
N LYS A 354 -15.85 10.44 10.85
CA LYS A 354 -16.09 11.79 10.35
C LYS A 354 -16.98 12.54 11.30
N LEU A 355 -16.57 13.72 11.71
CA LEU A 355 -17.28 14.58 12.66
C LEU A 355 -17.47 15.99 12.08
N PRO A 356 -18.64 16.61 12.26
CA PRO A 356 -19.86 16.08 12.88
C PRO A 356 -20.49 14.98 12.03
N PHE A 357 -21.39 14.19 12.62
CA PHE A 357 -22.06 13.06 11.92
C PHE A 357 -23.09 13.49 10.87
N ASN A 358 -23.54 14.71 10.92
CA ASN A 358 -24.40 15.28 9.86
C ASN A 358 -23.51 15.80 8.74
N GLN A 359 -23.48 15.09 7.62
CA GLN A 359 -22.63 15.38 6.47
C GLN A 359 -23.46 15.31 5.16
N PRO A 360 -23.17 16.17 4.16
CA PRO A 360 -23.74 16.05 2.82
C PRO A 360 -23.24 14.76 2.14
N PHE A 361 -23.94 14.35 1.07
CA PHE A 361 -23.65 13.10 0.35
C PHE A 361 -22.18 12.96 -0.04
N HIS A 362 -21.58 14.02 -0.56
CA HIS A 362 -20.17 13.98 -0.98
C HIS A 362 -19.22 13.54 0.15
N ASN A 363 -19.50 13.93 1.38
CA ASN A 363 -18.68 13.62 2.55
C ASN A 363 -19.02 12.26 3.17
N LYS A 364 -20.17 11.66 2.86
CA LYS A 364 -20.61 10.36 3.41
C LYS A 364 -19.95 9.15 2.75
N ARG A 365 -19.29 9.32 1.62
CA ARG A 365 -18.58 8.23 0.94
C ARG A 365 -17.56 7.59 1.86
N LEU A 366 -17.75 6.33 2.23
CA LEU A 366 -16.93 5.65 3.22
C LEU A 366 -16.51 4.25 2.76
N PHE A 367 -17.41 3.27 2.86
CA PHE A 367 -17.12 1.89 2.53
C PHE A 367 -17.19 1.66 1.01
N GLY A 368 -16.16 0.99 0.45
CA GLY A 368 -16.06 0.73 -0.99
C GLY A 368 -15.61 1.94 -1.83
N HIS A 369 -15.31 3.08 -1.21
CA HIS A 369 -14.85 4.29 -1.89
C HIS A 369 -13.34 4.58 -1.73
N GLY A 370 -12.60 3.69 -1.10
CA GLY A 370 -11.17 3.83 -0.83
C GLY A 370 -10.64 2.64 -0.04
N ASN A 371 -9.77 2.91 0.94
CA ASN A 371 -9.10 1.84 1.71
C ASN A 371 -10.05 1.06 2.63
N LEU A 372 -11.22 1.62 2.97
CA LEU A 372 -12.22 0.92 3.76
C LEU A 372 -13.12 0.10 2.84
N TYR A 373 -12.73 -1.12 2.53
CA TYR A 373 -13.49 -2.08 1.73
C TYR A 373 -13.39 -3.48 2.36
N MET A 374 -14.25 -4.41 1.96
CA MET A 374 -14.25 -5.80 2.42
C MET A 374 -14.19 -6.74 1.22
N ARG A 375 -13.35 -7.75 1.31
CA ARG A 375 -13.24 -8.80 0.28
C ARG A 375 -14.58 -9.51 0.13
N GLY A 376 -15.01 -9.76 -1.12
CA GLY A 376 -16.33 -10.33 -1.43
C GLY A 376 -17.48 -9.31 -1.49
N LEU A 377 -17.23 -8.02 -1.18
CA LEU A 377 -18.20 -6.93 -1.29
C LEU A 377 -17.70 -5.80 -2.22
N GLU A 378 -16.79 -6.08 -3.14
CA GLU A 378 -16.15 -5.10 -4.03
C GLU A 378 -17.13 -4.40 -4.98
N TYR A 379 -18.27 -5.04 -5.26
CA TYR A 379 -19.33 -4.44 -6.11
C TYR A 379 -20.23 -3.48 -5.35
N TYR A 380 -20.04 -3.38 -4.04
CA TYR A 380 -20.94 -2.65 -3.15
C TYR A 380 -20.24 -1.49 -2.48
N VAL A 381 -21.01 -0.44 -2.23
CA VAL A 381 -20.61 0.70 -1.44
C VAL A 381 -21.62 0.92 -0.32
N ALA A 382 -21.16 1.45 0.79
CA ALA A 382 -22.04 1.92 1.85
C ALA A 382 -21.59 3.31 2.30
N ASP A 383 -22.51 4.27 2.19
CA ASP A 383 -22.30 5.60 2.71
C ASP A 383 -22.38 5.57 4.23
N GLY A 384 -21.58 6.41 4.87
CA GLY A 384 -21.54 6.51 6.32
C GLY A 384 -20.56 7.56 6.82
N VAL A 385 -20.62 7.78 8.11
CA VAL A 385 -19.76 8.76 8.81
C VAL A 385 -18.77 8.11 9.75
N ALA A 386 -18.96 6.84 10.06
CA ALA A 386 -17.98 6.03 10.79
C ALA A 386 -18.06 4.58 10.29
N GLY A 387 -16.94 3.87 10.37
CA GLY A 387 -16.91 2.46 10.00
C GLY A 387 -15.56 1.83 10.23
N PHE A 388 -15.55 0.51 10.26
CA PHE A 388 -14.32 -0.27 10.35
C PHE A 388 -14.46 -1.60 9.61
N VAL A 389 -13.32 -2.18 9.25
CA VAL A 389 -13.18 -3.54 8.75
C VAL A 389 -11.99 -4.19 9.46
N ALA A 390 -12.23 -5.35 10.06
CA ALA A 390 -11.18 -6.20 10.61
C ALA A 390 -11.04 -7.45 9.75
N ARG A 391 -9.79 -7.86 9.49
CA ARG A 391 -9.42 -8.96 8.59
C ARG A 391 -8.49 -9.93 9.30
N VAL A 392 -8.70 -11.20 9.07
CA VAL A 392 -7.81 -12.28 9.50
C VAL A 392 -7.45 -13.10 8.28
N THR A 393 -6.15 -13.27 8.05
CA THR A 393 -5.65 -13.95 6.84
C THR A 393 -4.51 -14.91 7.21
N PRO A 394 -4.81 -16.17 7.60
CA PRO A 394 -3.83 -17.24 7.58
C PRO A 394 -3.31 -17.47 6.15
N ARG A 395 -1.99 -17.56 5.99
CA ARG A 395 -1.36 -17.75 4.69
C ARG A 395 -0.10 -18.59 4.82
N ARG A 396 0.24 -19.33 3.74
CA ARG A 396 1.41 -20.20 3.70
C ARG A 396 2.10 -20.10 2.35
N GLU A 397 3.40 -19.90 2.35
CA GLU A 397 4.23 -19.98 1.16
C GLU A 397 4.35 -21.45 0.72
N VAL A 398 3.93 -21.73 -0.49
CA VAL A 398 3.95 -23.09 -1.07
C VAL A 398 5.02 -23.25 -2.14
N LEU A 399 5.34 -22.17 -2.87
CA LEU A 399 6.36 -22.19 -3.91
C LEU A 399 7.22 -20.93 -3.82
N ASN A 400 8.52 -21.13 -4.04
CA ASN A 400 9.50 -20.06 -4.12
C ASN A 400 10.57 -20.47 -5.14
N PHE A 401 10.62 -19.74 -6.27
CA PHE A 401 11.50 -20.07 -7.37
C PHE A 401 11.88 -18.81 -8.17
N ASN A 402 12.93 -18.95 -8.98
CA ASN A 402 13.39 -17.89 -9.87
C ASN A 402 13.23 -18.33 -11.33
N ILE A 403 12.79 -17.42 -12.18
CA ILE A 403 12.74 -17.61 -13.64
C ILE A 403 13.83 -16.74 -14.27
N LYS A 404 14.57 -17.29 -15.21
CA LYS A 404 15.48 -16.50 -16.05
C LYS A 404 14.67 -15.87 -17.19
N PRO A 405 14.67 -14.54 -17.32
CA PRO A 405 13.95 -13.89 -18.42
C PRO A 405 14.61 -14.24 -19.76
N PRO A 406 13.82 -14.39 -20.84
CA PRO A 406 14.35 -14.70 -22.16
C PRO A 406 15.22 -13.57 -22.75
N ILE A 407 15.00 -12.34 -22.28
CA ILE A 407 15.82 -11.17 -22.62
C ILE A 407 16.47 -10.69 -21.32
N VAL A 408 17.79 -10.79 -21.28
CA VAL A 408 18.56 -10.32 -20.11
C VAL A 408 18.62 -8.80 -20.13
N ILE A 409 17.83 -8.16 -19.28
CA ILE A 409 17.97 -6.75 -18.97
C ILE A 409 19.10 -6.62 -17.95
N GLN A 410 20.06 -5.77 -18.23
CA GLN A 410 21.24 -5.58 -17.38
C GLN A 410 20.81 -5.35 -15.90
N GLY A 411 21.21 -6.23 -15.02
CA GLY A 411 20.81 -6.18 -13.60
C GLY A 411 19.60 -7.04 -13.23
N HIS A 412 18.88 -7.66 -14.18
CA HIS A 412 17.68 -8.47 -13.95
C HIS A 412 17.83 -9.86 -14.57
N ASP A 413 18.84 -10.57 -14.17
CA ASP A 413 19.17 -11.93 -14.63
C ASP A 413 18.22 -13.00 -14.07
N LYS A 414 17.47 -12.69 -13.01
CA LYS A 414 16.49 -13.58 -12.35
C LYS A 414 15.27 -12.81 -11.94
N ILE A 415 14.10 -13.38 -12.19
CA ILE A 415 12.80 -12.88 -11.70
C ILE A 415 12.31 -13.81 -10.60
N PRO A 416 12.24 -13.33 -9.33
CA PRO A 416 11.75 -14.15 -8.24
C PRO A 416 10.24 -14.27 -8.27
N PHE A 417 9.74 -15.46 -7.94
CA PHE A 417 8.32 -15.73 -7.72
C PHE A 417 8.14 -16.43 -6.38
N ARG A 418 7.23 -15.89 -5.57
CA ARG A 418 6.74 -16.52 -4.34
C ARG A 418 5.25 -16.69 -4.46
N ILE A 419 4.74 -17.89 -4.24
CA ILE A 419 3.31 -18.21 -4.31
C ILE A 419 2.84 -18.63 -2.93
N LEU A 420 1.81 -17.95 -2.43
CA LEU A 420 1.23 -18.24 -1.13
C LEU A 420 -0.25 -18.62 -1.31
N LEU A 421 -0.65 -19.65 -0.59
CA LEU A 421 -2.06 -19.98 -0.40
C LEU A 421 -2.57 -19.27 0.86
N LYS A 422 -3.80 -18.81 0.82
CA LYS A 422 -4.44 -18.15 1.96
C LYS A 422 -5.89 -18.55 2.11
N VAL A 423 -6.36 -18.48 3.35
CA VAL A 423 -7.78 -18.42 3.70
C VAL A 423 -8.02 -17.12 4.46
N TYR A 424 -9.22 -16.59 4.44
CA TYR A 424 -9.48 -15.33 5.12
C TYR A 424 -10.92 -15.20 5.61
N GLY A 425 -11.10 -14.34 6.60
CA GLY A 425 -12.37 -13.89 7.08
C GLY A 425 -12.32 -12.42 7.45
N ASP A 426 -13.34 -11.67 7.04
CA ASP A 426 -13.49 -10.25 7.25
C ASP A 426 -14.79 -9.97 8.00
N ILE A 427 -14.75 -9.00 8.91
CA ILE A 427 -15.91 -8.45 9.60
C ILE A 427 -15.83 -6.93 9.60
N GLY A 428 -16.96 -6.27 9.48
CA GLY A 428 -16.99 -4.81 9.46
C GLY A 428 -18.33 -4.24 9.87
N TYR A 429 -18.36 -2.92 10.01
CA TYR A 429 -19.55 -2.16 10.31
C TYR A 429 -19.42 -0.76 9.72
N VAL A 430 -20.53 -0.24 9.18
CA VAL A 430 -20.63 1.12 8.67
C VAL A 430 -21.81 1.81 9.36
N TYR A 431 -21.53 2.93 9.99
CA TYR A 431 -22.53 3.74 10.68
C TYR A 431 -22.92 4.96 9.85
N ASP A 432 -24.20 5.11 9.58
CA ASP A 432 -24.82 6.34 9.07
C ASP A 432 -26.03 6.73 9.95
N LYS A 433 -25.97 7.91 10.54
CA LYS A 433 -27.06 8.42 11.38
C LYS A 433 -28.31 8.75 10.56
N TYR A 434 -28.11 9.14 9.29
CA TYR A 434 -29.18 9.57 8.38
C TYR A 434 -28.99 8.85 7.04
N PRO A 435 -29.33 7.54 6.95
CA PRO A 435 -29.17 6.78 5.73
C PRO A 435 -29.99 7.41 4.61
N THR A 436 -29.34 7.68 3.49
CA THR A 436 -30.00 8.15 2.27
C THR A 436 -30.24 6.95 1.36
N GLY A 437 -31.49 6.74 0.93
CA GLY A 437 -31.85 5.62 0.06
C GLY A 437 -31.92 4.25 0.77
N PHE A 438 -32.11 3.22 -0.01
CA PHE A 438 -32.18 1.84 0.47
C PHE A 438 -30.79 1.25 0.64
N SER A 439 -30.17 1.43 1.81
CA SER A 439 -28.93 0.75 2.15
C SER A 439 -29.19 -0.52 2.96
N SER A 440 -28.83 -1.65 2.41
CA SER A 440 -28.88 -2.94 3.14
C SER A 440 -27.61 -3.23 3.94
N LEU A 441 -26.56 -2.44 3.74
CA LEU A 441 -25.24 -2.65 4.34
C LEU A 441 -24.90 -1.64 5.44
N SER A 442 -25.44 -0.41 5.41
CA SER A 442 -25.25 0.56 6.49
C SER A 442 -26.02 0.16 7.75
N ASN A 443 -25.43 0.43 8.92
CA ASN A 443 -25.97 0.12 10.25
C ASN A 443 -26.19 -1.38 10.50
N LYS A 444 -25.41 -2.24 9.79
CA LYS A 444 -25.43 -3.69 9.94
C LYS A 444 -24.03 -4.25 9.97
N TRP A 445 -23.87 -5.40 10.60
CA TRP A 445 -22.63 -6.15 10.57
C TRP A 445 -22.38 -6.72 9.17
N LEU A 446 -21.20 -6.46 8.65
CA LEU A 446 -20.72 -6.98 7.37
C LEU A 446 -19.84 -8.19 7.63
N ARG A 447 -19.94 -9.22 6.78
CA ARG A 447 -19.17 -10.46 6.90
C ARG A 447 -18.83 -11.01 5.52
N SER A 448 -17.60 -11.46 5.39
CA SER A 448 -17.17 -12.23 4.23
C SER A 448 -16.07 -13.21 4.60
N TYR A 449 -15.85 -14.20 3.77
CA TYR A 449 -14.75 -15.14 3.90
C TYR A 449 -14.40 -15.72 2.54
N GLY A 450 -13.23 -16.35 2.45
CA GLY A 450 -12.81 -16.91 1.18
C GLY A 450 -11.45 -17.60 1.25
N ILE A 451 -11.02 -18.00 0.08
CA ILE A 451 -9.71 -18.59 -0.19
C ILE A 451 -9.01 -17.81 -1.28
N GLY A 452 -7.70 -17.87 -1.35
CA GLY A 452 -6.99 -17.17 -2.40
C GLY A 452 -5.55 -17.62 -2.58
N ILE A 453 -4.96 -17.09 -3.64
CA ILE A 453 -3.57 -17.27 -4.02
C ILE A 453 -2.95 -15.90 -4.18
N ASP A 454 -1.82 -15.67 -3.51
CA ASP A 454 -1.02 -14.47 -3.68
C ASP A 454 0.27 -14.84 -4.43
N ILE A 455 0.57 -14.09 -5.48
CA ILE A 455 1.78 -14.21 -6.29
C ILE A 455 2.59 -12.94 -6.08
N ILE A 456 3.78 -13.09 -5.51
CA ILE A 456 4.71 -11.99 -5.28
C ILE A 456 5.86 -12.13 -6.28
N SER A 457 6.22 -11.03 -6.95
CA SER A 457 7.29 -11.01 -7.92
C SER A 457 8.20 -9.80 -7.69
N PHE A 458 9.13 -9.58 -8.63
CA PHE A 458 10.07 -8.47 -8.58
C PHE A 458 9.36 -7.10 -8.54
N TYR A 459 10.07 -6.07 -8.10
CA TYR A 459 9.53 -4.70 -7.90
C TYR A 459 8.31 -4.65 -6.99
N ASP A 460 8.23 -5.58 -6.03
CA ASP A 460 7.18 -5.62 -5.00
C ASP A 460 5.76 -5.81 -5.58
N VAL A 461 5.66 -6.34 -6.81
CA VAL A 461 4.39 -6.64 -7.45
C VAL A 461 3.72 -7.81 -6.72
N VAL A 462 2.52 -7.58 -6.22
CA VAL A 462 1.66 -8.62 -5.62
C VAL A 462 0.38 -8.73 -6.43
N ILE A 463 0.10 -9.93 -6.93
CA ILE A 463 -1.14 -10.26 -7.64
C ILE A 463 -1.91 -11.24 -6.77
N ARG A 464 -3.20 -10.98 -6.53
CA ARG A 464 -4.06 -11.76 -5.67
C ARG A 464 -5.26 -12.27 -6.44
N PHE A 465 -5.47 -13.56 -6.40
CA PHE A 465 -6.68 -14.23 -6.85
C PHE A 465 -7.47 -14.67 -5.63
N GLU A 466 -8.69 -14.17 -5.46
CA GLU A 466 -9.50 -14.39 -4.27
C GLU A 466 -10.89 -14.87 -4.66
N TYR A 467 -11.30 -16.03 -4.16
CA TYR A 467 -12.66 -16.52 -4.28
C TYR A 467 -13.39 -16.30 -2.98
N SER A 468 -14.30 -15.35 -2.99
CA SER A 468 -15.00 -14.82 -1.82
C SER A 468 -16.45 -15.27 -1.75
N PHE A 469 -16.93 -15.37 -0.51
CA PHE A 469 -18.35 -15.52 -0.15
C PHE A 469 -18.74 -14.37 0.77
N ASN A 470 -19.92 -13.79 0.59
CA ASN A 470 -20.41 -12.69 1.40
C ASN A 470 -21.75 -13.00 2.08
N GLN A 471 -22.20 -12.11 2.98
CA GLN A 471 -23.45 -12.25 3.72
C GLN A 471 -24.72 -12.13 2.86
N LEU A 472 -24.60 -11.65 1.60
CA LEU A 472 -25.71 -11.55 0.66
C LEU A 472 -25.94 -12.89 -0.09
N ASN A 473 -25.28 -13.97 0.33
CA ASN A 473 -25.25 -15.27 -0.33
C ASN A 473 -24.64 -15.23 -1.75
N GLU A 474 -23.82 -14.25 -2.02
CA GLU A 474 -23.10 -14.12 -3.28
C GLU A 474 -21.69 -14.69 -3.15
N ARG A 475 -21.15 -15.08 -4.30
CA ARG A 475 -19.77 -15.56 -4.43
C ARG A 475 -19.15 -15.02 -5.71
N GLY A 476 -17.85 -14.81 -5.70
CA GLY A 476 -17.16 -14.29 -6.86
C GLY A 476 -15.66 -14.52 -6.81
N LEU A 477 -15.04 -14.52 -7.99
CA LEU A 477 -13.60 -14.48 -8.17
C LEU A 477 -13.18 -13.02 -8.35
N PHE A 478 -12.25 -12.55 -7.52
CA PHE A 478 -11.73 -11.19 -7.55
C PHE A 478 -10.23 -11.23 -7.82
N LEU A 479 -9.77 -10.27 -8.61
CA LEU A 479 -8.36 -10.05 -8.93
C LEU A 479 -7.95 -8.69 -8.37
N HIS A 480 -6.96 -8.70 -7.50
CA HIS A 480 -6.37 -7.49 -6.96
C HIS A 480 -4.88 -7.40 -7.33
N SER A 481 -4.41 -6.20 -7.59
CA SER A 481 -2.99 -5.91 -7.76
C SER A 481 -2.57 -4.84 -6.77
N GLY A 482 -1.43 -5.01 -6.14
CA GLY A 482 -0.91 -4.11 -5.12
C GLY A 482 -0.79 -4.76 -3.74
N SER A 483 -0.22 -4.01 -2.78
CA SER A 483 -0.14 -4.44 -1.38
C SER A 483 -1.44 -4.11 -0.64
N ASP A 484 -1.86 -4.96 0.32
CA ASP A 484 -2.95 -4.65 1.27
C ASP A 484 -2.49 -3.71 2.39
N PHE A 485 -1.25 -3.25 2.32
CA PHE A 485 -0.52 -2.57 3.38
C PHE A 485 -0.32 -1.09 3.09
#